data_2506a8773b0cdf5eb3123545f854116e
#
_entry.id   2506a8773b0cdf5eb3123545f854116e
#
_cell.length_a   1.000
_cell.length_b   1.000
_cell.length_c   1.000
_cell.angle_alpha   90.00
_cell.angle_beta   90.00
_cell.angle_gamma   90.00
#
_symmetry.space_group_name_H-M   'P 1'
#
loop_
_entity.id
_entity.type
_entity.pdbx_description
1 polymer ?
#
loop_
_entity_poly.entity_id
_entity_poly.type
_entity_poly.pdbx_seq_one_letter_code
_entity_poly.pdbx_strand_id
1 'polypeptide(L)'
;MAEPIMLSALQHYSYCPRQCALIHQEQSFDDNEYTLRGQRAHRRVDSGEISTEDGRQVLRALPLYSDRLGLVGKADVVEFLPDGTPYPVEYKQGKRHKHDHDDIQLAAQALCLEEMIGCVVSEGAIYHHKSKRRRVVHITDRLRQQVETFVDVVRHLLKSGGMPPPADDASLCRACSLHNICQPELVGSRHRIHDLSKHLFEVDESSQ
;
A
#
# COMPACT_ATOMS: atom_id res chain seq x y z
N MET A 1 -12.23 9.35 -19.13
CA MET A 1 -11.95 9.40 -17.68
C MET A 1 -10.59 8.75 -17.44
N ALA A 2 -9.78 9.24 -16.51
CA ALA A 2 -8.52 8.60 -16.16
C ALA A 2 -8.81 7.27 -15.45
N GLU A 3 -7.94 6.28 -15.65
CA GLU A 3 -8.04 5.00 -14.96
C GLU A 3 -7.91 5.19 -13.44
N PRO A 4 -8.76 4.56 -12.62
CA PRO A 4 -8.71 4.74 -11.17
C PRO A 4 -7.44 4.09 -10.59
N ILE A 5 -6.93 4.69 -9.52
CA ILE A 5 -5.75 4.21 -8.78
C ILE A 5 -6.22 3.39 -7.58
N MET A 6 -5.58 2.25 -7.35
CA MET A 6 -5.83 1.46 -6.15
C MET A 6 -5.33 2.21 -4.89
N LEU A 7 -6.12 2.24 -3.82
CA LEU A 7 -5.73 2.84 -2.54
C LEU A 7 -4.39 2.29 -2.02
N SER A 8 -4.15 0.98 -2.19
CA SER A 8 -2.89 0.33 -1.82
C SER A 8 -1.68 0.84 -2.60
N ALA A 9 -1.86 1.40 -3.79
CA ALA A 9 -0.76 1.95 -4.57
C ALA A 9 -0.09 3.14 -3.88
N LEU A 10 -0.87 3.95 -3.13
CA LEU A 10 -0.34 5.07 -2.37
C LEU A 10 0.59 4.59 -1.23
N GLN A 11 0.19 3.54 -0.53
CA GLN A 11 1.00 2.93 0.52
C GLN A 11 2.27 2.29 -0.07
N HIS A 12 2.15 1.53 -1.17
CA HIS A 12 3.29 0.93 -1.84
C HIS A 12 4.27 1.98 -2.36
N TYR A 13 3.77 3.09 -2.94
CA TYR A 13 4.59 4.20 -3.39
C TYR A 13 5.32 4.88 -2.23
N SER A 14 4.61 5.14 -1.13
CA SER A 14 5.21 5.72 0.08
C SER A 14 6.31 4.83 0.67
N TYR A 15 6.17 3.52 0.58
CA TYR A 15 7.19 2.57 1.00
C TYR A 15 8.39 2.58 0.04
N CYS A 16 8.14 2.41 -1.24
CA CYS A 16 9.14 2.41 -2.30
C CYS A 16 8.48 2.61 -3.67
N PRO A 17 8.82 3.66 -4.44
CA PRO A 17 8.25 3.89 -5.77
C PRO A 17 8.40 2.69 -6.71
N ARG A 18 9.53 1.97 -6.64
CA ARG A 18 9.76 0.76 -7.43
C ARG A 18 8.82 -0.39 -7.03
N GLN A 19 8.53 -0.54 -5.74
CA GLN A 19 7.54 -1.52 -5.27
C GLN A 19 6.17 -1.23 -5.87
N CYS A 20 5.76 0.04 -5.88
CA CYS A 20 4.50 0.47 -6.50
C CYS A 20 4.47 0.12 -7.99
N ALA A 21 5.54 0.41 -8.74
CA ALA A 21 5.62 0.09 -10.16
C ALA A 21 5.55 -1.43 -10.40
N LEU A 22 6.34 -2.23 -9.69
CA LEU A 22 6.33 -3.68 -9.83
C LEU A 22 4.95 -4.30 -9.57
N ILE A 23 4.23 -3.81 -8.55
CA ILE A 23 2.90 -4.35 -8.20
C ILE A 23 1.84 -3.87 -9.19
N HIS A 24 1.80 -2.59 -9.52
CA HIS A 24 0.66 -1.98 -10.20
C HIS A 24 0.86 -1.80 -11.72
N GLN A 25 2.08 -1.84 -12.23
CA GLN A 25 2.36 -1.86 -13.67
C GLN A 25 2.64 -3.29 -14.16
N GLU A 26 3.60 -3.98 -13.51
CA GLU A 26 4.03 -5.31 -13.93
C GLU A 26 3.15 -6.43 -13.39
N GLN A 27 2.19 -6.11 -12.50
CA GLN A 27 1.34 -7.08 -11.81
C GLN A 27 2.14 -8.19 -11.12
N SER A 28 3.34 -7.86 -10.67
CA SER A 28 4.24 -8.79 -10.01
C SER A 28 3.80 -9.00 -8.56
N PHE A 29 3.37 -10.21 -8.26
CA PHE A 29 3.05 -10.65 -6.89
C PHE A 29 3.92 -11.84 -6.54
N ASP A 30 4.59 -11.78 -5.39
CA ASP A 30 5.29 -12.91 -4.81
C ASP A 30 4.72 -13.21 -3.43
N ASP A 31 4.25 -14.45 -3.24
CA ASP A 31 3.79 -14.92 -1.95
C ASP A 31 4.99 -15.31 -1.10
N ASN A 32 5.34 -14.47 -0.14
CA ASN A 32 6.33 -14.79 0.87
C ASN A 32 5.66 -15.01 2.24
N GLU A 33 6.47 -15.38 3.23
CA GLU A 33 6.00 -15.63 4.60
C GLU A 33 5.21 -14.45 5.19
N TYR A 34 5.54 -13.21 4.82
CA TYR A 34 4.88 -11.99 5.31
C TYR A 34 3.52 -11.78 4.63
N THR A 35 3.43 -11.99 3.31
CA THR A 35 2.17 -11.87 2.55
C THR A 35 1.18 -12.95 2.96
N LEU A 36 1.63 -14.20 3.09
CA LEU A 36 0.79 -15.32 3.54
C LEU A 36 0.26 -15.14 4.98
N ARG A 37 1.09 -14.58 5.87
CA ARG A 37 0.65 -14.22 7.23
C ARG A 37 -0.34 -13.07 7.21
N GLY A 38 -0.13 -12.07 6.36
CA GLY A 38 -1.06 -10.97 6.13
C GLY A 38 -2.42 -11.47 5.68
N GLN A 39 -2.48 -12.30 4.64
CA GLN A 39 -3.72 -12.90 4.12
C GLN A 39 -4.49 -13.69 5.19
N ARG A 40 -3.80 -14.46 6.05
CA ARG A 40 -4.45 -15.19 7.15
C ARG A 40 -5.06 -14.27 8.20
N ALA A 41 -4.39 -13.14 8.51
CA ALA A 41 -4.93 -12.15 9.45
C ALA A 41 -6.17 -11.44 8.90
N HIS A 42 -6.25 -11.27 7.57
CA HIS A 42 -7.35 -10.60 6.89
C HIS A 42 -8.58 -11.49 6.63
N ARG A 43 -8.52 -12.82 6.82
CA ARG A 43 -9.67 -13.70 6.54
C ARG A 43 -10.98 -13.27 7.22
N ARG A 44 -10.91 -12.83 8.49
CA ARG A 44 -12.11 -12.35 9.22
C ARG A 44 -12.52 -10.97 8.74
N VAL A 45 -11.55 -10.15 8.37
CA VAL A 45 -11.76 -8.79 7.86
C VAL A 45 -12.38 -8.84 6.47
N ASP A 46 -11.97 -9.79 5.63
CA ASP A 46 -12.46 -9.97 4.26
C ASP A 46 -13.85 -10.62 4.15
N SER A 47 -14.54 -10.85 5.28
CA SER A 47 -15.86 -11.53 5.29
C SER A 47 -16.99 -10.71 4.64
N GLY A 48 -16.82 -9.38 4.50
CA GLY A 48 -17.91 -8.48 4.08
C GLY A 48 -19.05 -8.39 5.12
N GLU A 49 -18.80 -8.84 6.34
CA GLU A 49 -19.80 -8.93 7.41
C GLU A 49 -20.17 -7.56 7.95
N ILE A 50 -21.45 -7.38 8.17
CA ILE A 50 -22.01 -6.25 8.95
C ILE A 50 -22.33 -6.79 10.33
N SER A 51 -21.72 -6.23 11.36
CA SER A 51 -21.95 -6.64 12.75
C SER A 51 -22.17 -5.42 13.66
N THR A 52 -22.70 -5.68 14.86
CA THR A 52 -22.72 -4.68 15.93
C THR A 52 -21.77 -5.16 17.01
N GLU A 53 -20.71 -4.41 17.27
CA GLU A 53 -19.71 -4.72 18.30
C GLU A 53 -19.65 -3.53 19.28
N ASP A 54 -19.81 -3.82 20.57
CA ASP A 54 -19.83 -2.80 21.64
C ASP A 54 -20.80 -1.62 21.35
N GLY A 55 -21.96 -1.91 20.72
CA GLY A 55 -22.97 -0.90 20.38
C GLY A 55 -22.63 -0.06 19.14
N ARG A 56 -21.56 -0.35 18.43
CA ARG A 56 -21.18 0.31 17.18
C ARG A 56 -21.44 -0.59 15.98
N GLN A 57 -21.93 -0.01 14.89
CA GLN A 57 -22.02 -0.71 13.62
C GLN A 57 -20.62 -0.87 13.06
N VAL A 58 -20.29 -2.07 12.60
CA VAL A 58 -18.97 -2.43 12.05
C VAL A 58 -19.17 -3.05 10.67
N LEU A 59 -18.57 -2.43 9.65
CA LEU A 59 -18.53 -2.93 8.28
C LEU A 59 -17.13 -3.47 7.97
N ARG A 60 -17.07 -4.67 7.41
CA ARG A 60 -15.82 -5.31 7.02
C ARG A 60 -15.69 -5.35 5.50
N ALA A 61 -14.46 -5.21 5.00
CA ALA A 61 -14.16 -5.22 3.58
C ALA A 61 -15.02 -4.23 2.78
N LEU A 62 -15.27 -3.05 3.34
CA LEU A 62 -16.11 -2.04 2.70
C LEU A 62 -15.44 -1.52 1.42
N PRO A 63 -16.07 -1.67 0.23
CA PRO A 63 -15.57 -1.04 -0.98
C PRO A 63 -15.56 0.49 -0.84
N LEU A 64 -14.45 1.09 -1.24
CA LEU A 64 -14.23 2.54 -1.20
C LEU A 64 -13.96 3.09 -2.59
N TYR A 65 -14.44 4.31 -2.83
CA TYR A 65 -14.11 5.07 -4.03
C TYR A 65 -14.06 6.57 -3.73
N SER A 66 -13.37 7.29 -4.56
CA SER A 66 -13.42 8.76 -4.65
C SER A 66 -13.32 9.15 -6.11
N ASP A 67 -14.38 9.73 -6.65
CA ASP A 67 -14.40 10.24 -8.03
C ASP A 67 -13.51 11.47 -8.17
N ARG A 68 -13.48 12.32 -7.14
CA ARG A 68 -12.63 13.51 -7.08
C ARG A 68 -11.14 13.16 -7.18
N LEU A 69 -10.70 12.15 -6.45
CA LEU A 69 -9.29 11.72 -6.43
C LEU A 69 -9.01 10.63 -7.47
N GLY A 70 -10.04 10.01 -8.04
CA GLY A 70 -9.90 8.85 -8.92
C GLY A 70 -9.29 7.66 -8.18
N LEU A 71 -9.75 7.40 -6.96
CA LEU A 71 -9.30 6.30 -6.12
C LEU A 71 -10.36 5.21 -6.02
N VAL A 72 -9.91 3.96 -5.96
CA VAL A 72 -10.74 2.79 -5.66
C VAL A 72 -10.00 1.86 -4.72
N GLY A 73 -10.74 1.09 -3.93
CA GLY A 73 -10.14 0.11 -3.05
C GLY A 73 -11.11 -0.46 -2.04
N LYS A 74 -10.60 -0.85 -0.88
CA LYS A 74 -11.37 -1.48 0.17
C LYS A 74 -10.79 -1.08 1.53
N ALA A 75 -11.65 -0.71 2.49
CA ALA A 75 -11.26 -0.60 3.88
C ALA A 75 -11.38 -1.96 4.57
N ASP A 76 -10.41 -2.31 5.40
CA ASP A 76 -10.45 -3.53 6.18
C ASP A 76 -11.67 -3.55 7.12
N VAL A 77 -11.80 -2.50 7.91
CA VAL A 77 -12.91 -2.30 8.84
C VAL A 77 -13.28 -0.83 8.88
N VAL A 78 -14.58 -0.55 8.92
CA VAL A 78 -15.12 0.78 9.24
C VAL A 78 -16.07 0.63 10.40
N GLU A 79 -15.77 1.28 11.53
CA GLU A 79 -16.65 1.40 12.69
C GLU A 79 -17.43 2.71 12.57
N PHE A 80 -18.72 2.70 12.90
CA PHE A 80 -19.50 3.92 12.99
C PHE A 80 -19.59 4.37 14.44
N LEU A 81 -19.13 5.59 14.70
CA LEU A 81 -19.25 6.23 16.02
C LEU A 81 -20.72 6.50 16.36
N PRO A 82 -21.06 6.78 17.62
CA PRO A 82 -22.47 7.02 18.03
C PRO A 82 -23.16 8.18 17.28
N ASP A 83 -22.39 9.13 16.75
CA ASP A 83 -22.88 10.25 15.95
C ASP A 83 -23.00 9.90 14.43
N GLY A 84 -22.71 8.64 14.04
CA GLY A 84 -22.71 8.19 12.67
C GLY A 84 -21.43 8.48 11.88
N THR A 85 -20.42 9.09 12.50
CA THR A 85 -19.14 9.36 11.85
C THR A 85 -18.39 8.06 11.58
N PRO A 86 -17.93 7.79 10.35
CA PRO A 86 -17.14 6.61 10.04
C PRO A 86 -15.72 6.72 10.62
N TYR A 87 -15.24 5.62 11.17
CA TYR A 87 -13.92 5.47 11.76
C TYR A 87 -13.19 4.30 11.11
N PRO A 88 -12.34 4.55 10.11
CA PRO A 88 -11.62 3.48 9.42
C PRO A 88 -10.56 2.85 10.31
N VAL A 89 -10.44 1.52 10.24
CA VAL A 89 -9.43 0.73 10.97
C VAL A 89 -8.72 -0.18 9.99
N GLU A 90 -7.44 0.12 9.74
CA GLU A 90 -6.56 -0.68 8.89
C GLU A 90 -5.85 -1.75 9.71
N TYR A 91 -5.84 -2.99 9.24
CA TYR A 91 -5.24 -4.13 9.91
C TYR A 91 -3.84 -4.43 9.36
N LYS A 92 -2.84 -4.44 10.23
CA LYS A 92 -1.44 -4.76 9.87
C LYS A 92 -0.92 -5.94 10.66
N GLN A 93 -0.34 -6.91 9.96
CA GLN A 93 0.19 -8.14 10.56
C GLN A 93 1.42 -7.91 11.43
N GLY A 94 2.27 -6.93 11.10
CA GLY A 94 3.56 -6.67 11.74
C GLY A 94 3.48 -6.14 13.16
N LYS A 95 4.67 -5.97 13.78
CA LYS A 95 4.82 -5.13 14.97
C LYS A 95 4.61 -3.67 14.58
N ARG A 96 4.19 -2.86 15.56
CA ARG A 96 4.14 -1.40 15.40
C ARG A 96 5.50 -0.88 14.94
N HIS A 97 5.59 -0.44 13.69
CA HIS A 97 6.67 0.39 13.19
C HIS A 97 6.13 1.82 13.06
N LYS A 98 7.00 2.81 13.34
CA LYS A 98 6.67 4.21 13.14
C LYS A 98 6.90 4.55 11.67
N HIS A 99 6.07 4.02 10.77
CA HIS A 99 6.17 4.32 9.36
C HIS A 99 4.92 5.07 8.90
N ASP A 100 5.15 6.16 8.20
CA ASP A 100 4.09 7.05 7.68
C ASP A 100 3.31 6.42 6.50
N HIS A 101 3.78 5.28 5.96
CA HIS A 101 3.16 4.62 4.82
C HIS A 101 1.74 4.13 5.10
N ASP A 102 1.52 3.58 6.29
CA ASP A 102 0.20 3.09 6.71
C ASP A 102 -0.75 4.28 6.98
N ASP A 103 -0.20 5.41 7.43
CA ASP A 103 -0.98 6.63 7.69
C ASP A 103 -1.51 7.22 6.38
N ILE A 104 -0.73 7.17 5.30
CA ILE A 104 -1.16 7.60 3.95
C ILE A 104 -2.33 6.73 3.46
N GLN A 105 -2.24 5.41 3.59
CA GLN A 105 -3.32 4.51 3.19
C GLN A 105 -4.60 4.79 3.97
N LEU A 106 -4.49 4.91 5.31
CA LEU A 106 -5.62 5.20 6.18
C LEU A 106 -6.26 6.56 5.87
N ALA A 107 -5.43 7.59 5.62
CA ALA A 107 -5.94 8.90 5.24
C ALA A 107 -6.65 8.87 3.88
N ALA A 108 -6.15 8.12 2.91
CA ALA A 108 -6.82 7.94 1.63
C ALA A 108 -8.18 7.24 1.79
N GLN A 109 -8.29 6.24 2.68
CA GLN A 109 -9.56 5.62 3.04
C GLN A 109 -10.53 6.64 3.67
N ALA A 110 -10.03 7.49 4.59
CA ALA A 110 -10.83 8.54 5.21
C ALA A 110 -11.38 9.52 4.17
N LEU A 111 -10.56 9.98 3.21
CA LEU A 111 -11.00 10.88 2.13
C LEU A 111 -12.05 10.25 1.22
N CYS A 112 -11.95 8.95 0.94
CA CYS A 112 -13.00 8.23 0.21
C CYS A 112 -14.31 8.18 1.02
N LEU A 113 -14.23 7.85 2.33
CA LEU A 113 -15.40 7.81 3.20
C LEU A 113 -16.08 9.18 3.31
N GLU A 114 -15.30 10.26 3.40
CA GLU A 114 -15.83 11.63 3.42
C GLU A 114 -16.67 11.94 2.16
N GLU A 115 -16.15 11.57 0.98
CA GLU A 115 -16.87 11.79 -0.27
C GLU A 115 -18.11 10.91 -0.38
N MET A 116 -18.01 9.64 0.01
CA MET A 116 -19.12 8.66 -0.06
C MET A 116 -20.26 8.97 0.90
N ILE A 117 -19.97 9.51 2.08
CA ILE A 117 -20.95 9.68 3.18
C ILE A 117 -21.30 11.14 3.38
N GLY A 118 -20.48 12.08 2.94
CA GLY A 118 -20.71 13.52 3.08
C GLY A 118 -20.43 14.08 4.48
N CYS A 119 -19.48 13.47 5.21
CA CYS A 119 -19.09 13.93 6.55
C CYS A 119 -17.57 13.98 6.67
N VAL A 120 -17.05 14.72 7.64
CA VAL A 120 -15.60 14.82 7.89
C VAL A 120 -15.13 13.64 8.75
N VAL A 121 -14.04 13.00 8.35
CA VAL A 121 -13.36 11.93 9.08
C VAL A 121 -12.06 12.49 9.66
N SER A 122 -12.06 12.82 10.94
CA SER A 122 -10.93 13.48 11.60
C SER A 122 -9.86 12.49 12.09
N GLU A 123 -10.20 11.23 12.26
CA GLU A 123 -9.28 10.21 12.76
C GLU A 123 -9.70 8.79 12.34
N GLY A 124 -8.75 7.87 12.45
CA GLY A 124 -8.94 6.43 12.29
C GLY A 124 -7.87 5.70 13.07
N ALA A 125 -7.74 4.38 12.88
CA ALA A 125 -6.74 3.61 13.59
C ALA A 125 -6.02 2.60 12.69
N ILE A 126 -4.79 2.26 13.08
CA ILE A 126 -4.05 1.12 12.57
C ILE A 126 -3.98 0.07 13.68
N TYR A 127 -4.53 -1.10 13.39
CA TYR A 127 -4.52 -2.24 14.31
C TYR A 127 -3.37 -3.18 13.96
N HIS A 128 -2.43 -3.33 14.90
CA HIS A 128 -1.30 -4.24 14.77
C HIS A 128 -1.63 -5.61 15.39
N HIS A 129 -1.84 -6.62 14.54
CA HIS A 129 -2.28 -7.95 14.95
C HIS A 129 -1.29 -8.61 15.94
N LYS A 130 0.01 -8.45 15.73
CA LYS A 130 1.05 -9.08 16.59
C LYS A 130 1.07 -8.51 18.00
N SER A 131 0.83 -7.22 18.17
CA SER A 131 0.80 -6.56 19.48
C SER A 131 -0.61 -6.43 20.07
N LYS A 132 -1.65 -6.73 19.28
CA LYS A 132 -3.08 -6.54 19.62
C LYS A 132 -3.38 -5.10 20.11
N ARG A 133 -2.74 -4.12 19.49
CA ARG A 133 -2.89 -2.70 19.85
C ARG A 133 -3.31 -1.88 18.65
N ARG A 134 -4.19 -0.91 18.92
CA ARG A 134 -4.56 0.14 17.97
C ARG A 134 -3.65 1.35 18.16
N ARG A 135 -3.29 1.99 17.05
CA ARG A 135 -2.65 3.32 17.01
C ARG A 135 -3.61 4.28 16.33
N VAL A 136 -4.05 5.29 17.04
CA VAL A 136 -4.87 6.35 16.46
C VAL A 136 -4.01 7.17 15.49
N VAL A 137 -4.61 7.53 14.36
CA VAL A 137 -4.05 8.43 13.34
C VAL A 137 -5.01 9.59 13.15
N HIS A 138 -4.55 10.79 13.38
CA HIS A 138 -5.31 12.01 13.11
C HIS A 138 -5.16 12.39 11.63
N ILE A 139 -6.27 12.57 10.94
CA ILE A 139 -6.33 12.94 9.53
C ILE A 139 -6.19 14.44 9.40
N THR A 140 -4.95 14.91 9.57
CA THR A 140 -4.60 16.33 9.52
C THR A 140 -4.62 16.88 8.09
N ASP A 141 -4.71 18.20 7.93
CA ASP A 141 -4.62 18.87 6.61
C ASP A 141 -3.32 18.53 5.89
N ARG A 142 -2.21 18.45 6.62
CA ARG A 142 -0.92 18.02 6.08
C ARG A 142 -1.01 16.61 5.49
N LEU A 143 -1.63 15.68 6.20
CA LEU A 143 -1.75 14.29 5.74
C LEU A 143 -2.70 14.20 4.52
N ARG A 144 -3.76 15.01 4.49
CA ARG A 144 -4.67 15.15 3.34
C ARG A 144 -3.92 15.62 2.10
N GLN A 145 -3.13 16.68 2.21
CA GLN A 145 -2.30 17.21 1.12
C GLN A 145 -1.26 16.18 0.64
N GLN A 146 -0.69 15.40 1.55
CA GLN A 146 0.23 14.31 1.18
C GLN A 146 -0.48 13.24 0.34
N VAL A 147 -1.70 12.85 0.71
CA VAL A 147 -2.51 11.92 -0.10
C VAL A 147 -2.74 12.47 -1.50
N GLU A 148 -3.19 13.72 -1.63
CA GLU A 148 -3.43 14.35 -2.94
C GLU A 148 -2.16 14.40 -3.79
N THR A 149 -1.04 14.80 -3.19
CA THR A 149 0.27 14.78 -3.87
C THR A 149 0.65 13.37 -4.34
N PHE A 150 0.44 12.36 -3.51
CA PHE A 150 0.77 10.98 -3.86
C PHE A 150 -0.15 10.43 -4.95
N VAL A 151 -1.43 10.81 -4.96
CA VAL A 151 -2.35 10.47 -6.06
C VAL A 151 -1.80 10.96 -7.39
N ASP A 152 -1.34 12.21 -7.46
CA ASP A 152 -0.82 12.77 -8.70
C ASP A 152 0.49 12.11 -9.14
N VAL A 153 1.40 11.87 -8.20
CA VAL A 153 2.69 11.24 -8.50
C VAL A 153 2.53 9.77 -8.90
N VAL A 154 1.68 9.01 -8.20
CA VAL A 154 1.37 7.62 -8.55
C VAL A 154 0.70 7.55 -9.92
N ARG A 155 -0.26 8.44 -10.19
CA ARG A 155 -0.91 8.51 -11.51
C ARG A 155 0.10 8.78 -12.63
N HIS A 156 1.05 9.69 -12.39
CA HIS A 156 2.11 9.96 -13.35
C HIS A 156 3.01 8.74 -13.54
N LEU A 157 3.44 8.09 -12.46
CA LEU A 157 4.24 6.88 -12.50
C LEU A 157 3.57 5.78 -13.33
N LEU A 158 2.32 5.45 -13.02
CA LEU A 158 1.58 4.39 -13.70
C LEU A 158 1.34 4.69 -15.20
N LYS A 159 1.13 5.95 -15.54
CA LYS A 159 0.98 6.37 -16.95
C LYS A 159 2.28 6.36 -17.73
N SER A 160 3.40 6.72 -17.11
CA SER A 160 4.69 6.81 -17.78
C SER A 160 5.29 5.44 -18.12
N GLY A 161 4.86 4.37 -17.44
CA GLY A 161 5.46 3.04 -17.56
C GLY A 161 6.90 2.97 -17.08
N GLY A 162 7.39 4.04 -16.43
CA GLY A 162 8.78 4.10 -15.95
C GLY A 162 9.01 3.19 -14.76
N MET A 163 10.18 2.54 -14.69
CA MET A 163 10.56 1.72 -13.55
C MET A 163 11.56 2.49 -12.66
N PRO A 164 11.13 2.97 -11.47
CA PRO A 164 12.02 3.69 -10.55
C PRO A 164 13.18 2.82 -10.06
N PRO A 165 14.29 3.44 -9.62
CA PRO A 165 15.39 2.72 -8.98
C PRO A 165 14.92 2.08 -7.66
N PRO A 166 15.66 1.09 -7.13
CA PRO A 166 15.45 0.57 -5.77
C PRO A 166 15.57 1.68 -4.73
N ALA A 167 14.93 1.47 -3.55
CA ALA A 167 15.06 2.39 -2.43
C ALA A 167 16.53 2.49 -1.96
N ASP A 168 16.94 3.70 -1.58
CA ASP A 168 18.29 3.94 -1.04
C ASP A 168 18.51 3.24 0.32
N ASP A 169 17.45 3.10 1.11
CA ASP A 169 17.49 2.39 2.38
C ASP A 169 17.39 0.87 2.17
N ALA A 170 18.56 0.19 2.23
CA ALA A 170 18.64 -1.26 2.14
C ALA A 170 17.83 -2.03 3.20
N SER A 171 17.45 -1.39 4.33
CA SER A 171 16.61 -2.03 5.35
C SER A 171 15.19 -2.26 4.85
N LEU A 172 14.66 -1.37 4.02
CA LEU A 172 13.37 -1.52 3.35
C LEU A 172 13.42 -2.70 2.38
N CYS A 173 14.50 -2.82 1.60
CA CYS A 173 14.67 -3.90 0.64
C CYS A 173 14.68 -5.28 1.31
N ARG A 174 15.38 -5.43 2.45
CA ARG A 174 15.44 -6.70 3.19
C ARG A 174 14.08 -7.16 3.73
N ALA A 175 13.19 -6.22 4.05
CA ALA A 175 11.85 -6.52 4.54
C ALA A 175 10.80 -6.61 3.42
N CYS A 176 11.17 -6.29 2.19
CA CYS A 176 10.26 -6.22 1.04
C CYS A 176 9.89 -7.61 0.54
N SER A 177 8.59 -7.86 0.31
CA SER A 177 8.11 -9.10 -0.29
C SER A 177 8.60 -9.32 -1.71
N LEU A 178 8.93 -8.24 -2.43
CA LEU A 178 9.40 -8.29 -3.81
C LEU A 178 10.93 -8.31 -3.93
N HIS A 179 11.67 -8.57 -2.85
CA HIS A 179 13.12 -8.53 -2.86
C HIS A 179 13.73 -9.39 -3.98
N ASN A 180 13.24 -10.63 -4.13
CA ASN A 180 13.74 -11.59 -5.11
C ASN A 180 13.42 -11.19 -6.57
N ILE A 181 12.25 -10.60 -6.80
CA ILE A 181 11.83 -10.09 -8.12
C ILE A 181 12.58 -8.79 -8.44
N CYS A 182 12.66 -7.90 -7.47
CA CYS A 182 13.27 -6.58 -7.61
C CYS A 182 14.78 -6.64 -7.81
N GLN A 183 15.47 -7.59 -7.17
CA GLN A 183 16.94 -7.74 -7.17
C GLN A 183 17.68 -6.41 -6.96
N PRO A 184 17.45 -5.70 -5.84
CA PRO A 184 17.90 -4.32 -5.66
C PRO A 184 19.41 -4.16 -5.74
N GLU A 185 20.19 -5.16 -5.28
CA GLU A 185 21.66 -5.15 -5.33
C GLU A 185 22.19 -5.23 -6.76
N LEU A 186 21.48 -5.93 -7.66
CA LEU A 186 21.85 -6.05 -9.06
C LEU A 186 21.45 -4.78 -9.81
N VAL A 187 20.17 -4.39 -9.70
CA VAL A 187 19.61 -3.24 -10.44
C VAL A 187 20.22 -1.92 -9.98
N GLY A 188 20.55 -1.79 -8.69
CA GLY A 188 21.22 -0.60 -8.13
C GLY A 188 22.69 -0.45 -8.58
N SER A 189 23.29 -1.50 -9.13
CA SER A 189 24.69 -1.50 -9.57
C SER A 189 24.80 -1.48 -11.11
N ARG A 190 24.94 -0.28 -11.69
CA ARG A 190 25.14 -0.12 -13.15
C ARG A 190 26.34 -0.91 -13.67
N HIS A 191 27.43 -1.02 -12.91
CA HIS A 191 28.61 -1.80 -13.28
C HIS A 191 28.29 -3.29 -13.40
N ARG A 192 27.58 -3.88 -12.42
CA ARG A 192 27.20 -5.30 -12.47
C ARG A 192 26.31 -5.64 -13.66
N ILE A 193 25.36 -4.76 -13.98
CA ILE A 193 24.48 -4.97 -15.16
C ILE A 193 25.32 -4.95 -16.45
N HIS A 194 26.25 -4.00 -16.57
CA HIS A 194 27.13 -3.90 -17.74
C HIS A 194 28.04 -5.13 -17.88
N ASP A 195 28.63 -5.60 -16.79
CA ASP A 195 29.48 -6.78 -16.79
C ASP A 195 28.71 -8.06 -17.12
N LEU A 196 27.53 -8.24 -16.55
CA LEU A 196 26.65 -9.36 -16.89
C LEU A 196 26.19 -9.34 -18.34
N SER A 197 25.88 -8.16 -18.90
CA SER A 197 25.46 -8.03 -20.29
C SER A 197 26.57 -8.42 -21.26
N LYS A 198 27.84 -8.12 -20.94
CA LYS A 198 28.97 -8.56 -21.75
C LYS A 198 29.11 -10.07 -21.79
N HIS A 199 29.05 -10.72 -20.62
CA HIS A 199 29.21 -12.19 -20.53
C HIS A 199 28.03 -12.97 -21.10
N LEU A 200 26.82 -12.42 -21.09
CA LEU A 200 25.63 -13.08 -21.64
C LEU A 200 25.62 -13.16 -23.18
N PHE A 201 26.40 -12.32 -23.85
CA PHE A 201 26.45 -12.26 -25.32
C PHE A 201 27.83 -12.60 -25.90
N GLU A 202 28.79 -12.96 -25.07
CA GLU A 202 30.09 -13.51 -25.55
C GLU A 202 29.87 -15.01 -25.87
N VAL A 203 29.93 -15.33 -27.14
CA VAL A 203 29.99 -16.72 -27.60
C VAL A 203 31.35 -17.28 -27.24
N ASP A 204 31.41 -18.30 -26.38
CA ASP A 204 32.67 -19.01 -26.06
C ASP A 204 33.17 -19.69 -27.33
N GLU A 205 34.13 -19.07 -28.06
CA GLU A 205 34.78 -19.64 -29.22
C GLU A 205 35.77 -20.77 -28.93
N SER A 206 35.80 -21.22 -27.64
CA SER A 206 36.79 -22.22 -27.15
C SER A 206 36.29 -23.68 -27.23
N SER A 207 35.28 -23.99 -28.05
CA SER A 207 34.82 -25.37 -28.28
C SER A 207 34.96 -25.76 -29.74
N GLN A 208 36.18 -25.78 -30.22
CA GLN A 208 36.57 -26.52 -31.45
C GLN A 208 37.65 -27.54 -31.11
#